data_0ea0e8ad26c3ceff442876370be1abaf
#
_entry.id   0ea0e8ad26c3ceff442876370be1abaf
#
_cell.length_a   1.000
_cell.length_b   1.000
_cell.length_c   1.000
_cell.angle_alpha   90.00
_cell.angle_beta   90.00
_cell.angle_gamma   90.00
#
_symmetry.space_group_name_H-M   'P 1'
#
loop_
_entity.id
_entity.type
_entity.pdbx_description
1 polymer ?
#
loop_
_entity_poly.entity_id
_entity_poly.type
_entity_poly.pdbx_seq_one_letter_code
_entity_poly.pdbx_strand_id
1 'polypeptide(L)'
;MKSIIFFTNTFVIIFILNINSVRADFTAKVQRVVDGDTVHVIDKAGKKFKVRLTGIDAPEKNQPYGLAATYKLTEILINKLVLLKSKPNNGKPYTIDRYKRVLAKIILDGKDINLSQVLRGYAWHFKRYQKQQSPSDRELYSEAEIDAKKNELGLWEEKNPIAPWKWRKMKK
;
A
#
# COMPACT_ATOMS: atom_id res chain seq x y z
N MET A 1 55.99 46.17 27.09
CA MET A 1 54.85 45.26 27.48
C MET A 1 54.12 44.89 26.20
N LYS A 2 54.28 43.63 25.71
CA LYS A 2 53.56 43.15 24.52
C LYS A 2 52.43 42.25 25.00
N SER A 3 51.18 42.64 24.79
CA SER A 3 50.00 41.85 25.11
C SER A 3 49.79 40.79 24.04
N ILE A 4 49.81 39.53 24.43
CA ILE A 4 49.48 38.40 23.58
C ILE A 4 47.97 38.12 23.75
N ILE A 5 47.20 38.30 22.66
CA ILE A 5 45.78 37.97 22.63
C ILE A 5 45.63 36.50 22.18
N PHE A 6 45.17 35.60 23.04
CA PHE A 6 44.83 34.24 22.68
C PHE A 6 43.40 34.22 22.10
N PHE A 7 43.29 33.87 20.81
CA PHE A 7 42.01 33.50 20.19
C PHE A 7 41.70 32.04 20.49
N THR A 8 40.73 31.77 21.34
CA THR A 8 40.19 30.42 21.54
C THR A 8 39.17 30.10 20.44
N ASN A 9 39.60 29.20 19.54
CA ASN A 9 38.75 28.72 18.45
C ASN A 9 37.82 27.63 19.01
N THR A 10 36.56 28.00 19.32
CA THR A 10 35.53 27.04 19.77
C THR A 10 34.95 26.32 18.56
N PHE A 11 35.37 25.09 18.36
CA PHE A 11 34.83 24.20 17.31
C PHE A 11 33.48 23.69 17.80
N VAL A 12 32.37 24.24 17.22
CA VAL A 12 31.02 23.73 17.44
C VAL A 12 30.81 22.52 16.53
N ILE A 13 30.86 21.32 17.12
CA ILE A 13 30.52 20.07 16.41
C ILE A 13 28.99 19.97 16.38
N ILE A 14 28.39 20.29 15.23
CA ILE A 14 26.96 20.07 14.99
C ILE A 14 26.77 18.59 14.72
N PHE A 15 26.25 17.88 15.72
CA PHE A 15 25.81 16.49 15.58
C PHE A 15 24.48 16.49 14.80
N ILE A 16 24.54 16.25 13.49
CA ILE A 16 23.33 16.05 12.68
C ILE A 16 22.78 14.67 13.05
N LEU A 17 21.82 14.63 13.96
CA LEU A 17 21.01 13.45 14.22
C LEU A 17 20.22 13.12 12.93
N ASN A 18 20.73 12.19 12.15
CA ASN A 18 19.94 11.54 11.10
C ASN A 18 18.76 10.82 11.76
N ILE A 19 17.61 11.49 11.89
CA ILE A 19 16.36 10.85 12.27
C ILE A 19 15.96 9.99 11.07
N ASN A 20 16.50 8.79 10.98
CA ASN A 20 15.97 7.76 10.11
C ASN A 20 14.54 7.51 10.56
N SER A 21 13.58 8.04 9.83
CA SER A 21 12.18 7.67 9.96
C SER A 21 12.11 6.15 9.87
N VAL A 22 11.87 5.49 11.02
CA VAL A 22 11.74 4.03 11.09
C VAL A 22 10.52 3.66 10.25
N ARG A 23 10.74 3.41 8.96
CA ARG A 23 9.75 2.76 8.12
C ARG A 23 9.60 1.34 8.65
N ALA A 24 8.42 0.98 9.04
CA ALA A 24 8.11 -0.37 9.45
C ALA A 24 7.84 -1.26 8.22
N ASP A 25 8.80 -1.29 7.33
CA ASP A 25 8.79 -2.25 6.23
C ASP A 25 9.19 -3.61 6.81
N PHE A 26 8.38 -4.63 6.60
CA PHE A 26 8.68 -5.99 7.05
C PHE A 26 8.28 -7.03 6.01
N THR A 27 8.99 -8.16 6.00
CA THR A 27 8.68 -9.27 5.11
C THR A 27 7.73 -10.25 5.76
N ALA A 28 6.81 -10.79 4.96
CA ALA A 28 5.88 -11.81 5.41
C ALA A 28 5.48 -12.73 4.24
N LYS A 29 5.16 -13.99 4.54
CA LYS A 29 4.67 -14.95 3.55
C LYS A 29 3.14 -14.84 3.43
N VAL A 30 2.63 -14.72 2.22
CA VAL A 30 1.19 -14.70 1.95
C VAL A 30 0.64 -16.12 2.12
N GLN A 31 -0.29 -16.28 3.06
CA GLN A 31 -0.94 -17.57 3.34
C GLN A 31 -2.29 -17.70 2.63
N ARG A 32 -3.00 -16.58 2.43
CA ARG A 32 -4.33 -16.57 1.84
C ARG A 32 -4.64 -15.20 1.24
N VAL A 33 -5.25 -15.18 0.08
CA VAL A 33 -5.91 -14.01 -0.49
C VAL A 33 -7.39 -14.08 -0.08
N VAL A 34 -7.89 -13.00 0.54
CA VAL A 34 -9.27 -12.91 1.01
C VAL A 34 -10.18 -12.43 -0.12
N ASP A 35 -9.77 -11.35 -0.79
CA ASP A 35 -10.44 -10.70 -1.92
C ASP A 35 -9.41 -9.92 -2.76
N GLY A 36 -9.85 -9.12 -3.72
CA GLY A 36 -8.96 -8.40 -4.64
C GLY A 36 -8.04 -7.34 -4.04
N ASP A 37 -8.15 -7.07 -2.71
CA ASP A 37 -7.33 -6.06 -2.02
C ASP A 37 -7.01 -6.40 -0.56
N THR A 38 -7.30 -7.61 -0.12
CA THR A 38 -7.06 -8.06 1.26
C THR A 38 -6.41 -9.43 1.29
N VAL A 39 -5.30 -9.55 2.04
CA VAL A 39 -4.56 -10.81 2.20
C VAL A 39 -4.28 -11.14 3.65
N HIS A 40 -4.07 -12.42 3.96
CA HIS A 40 -3.51 -12.88 5.23
C HIS A 40 -2.05 -13.26 5.01
N VAL A 41 -1.18 -12.80 5.89
CA VAL A 41 0.25 -13.07 5.84
C VAL A 41 0.77 -13.55 7.19
N ILE A 42 1.93 -14.20 7.20
CA ILE A 42 2.66 -14.61 8.39
C ILE A 42 4.10 -14.10 8.29
N ASP A 43 4.60 -13.44 9.32
CA ASP A 43 5.99 -13.02 9.38
C ASP A 43 6.94 -14.15 9.80
N LYS A 44 8.25 -13.88 9.82
CA LYS A 44 9.28 -14.84 10.23
C LYS A 44 9.19 -15.29 11.70
N ALA A 45 8.50 -14.52 12.54
CA ALA A 45 8.26 -14.85 13.93
C ALA A 45 6.97 -15.66 14.16
N GLY A 46 6.27 -16.03 13.08
CA GLY A 46 5.00 -16.77 13.14
C GLY A 46 3.77 -15.89 13.43
N LYS A 47 3.94 -14.58 13.51
CA LYS A 47 2.83 -13.64 13.75
C LYS A 47 2.00 -13.46 12.49
N LYS A 48 0.69 -13.62 12.65
CA LYS A 48 -0.28 -13.49 11.55
C LYS A 48 -0.85 -12.08 11.47
N PHE A 49 -1.01 -11.59 10.23
CA PHE A 49 -1.61 -10.28 9.96
C PHE A 49 -2.66 -10.40 8.88
N LYS A 50 -3.73 -9.62 9.01
CA LYS A 50 -4.65 -9.30 7.93
C LYS A 50 -4.20 -7.97 7.33
N VAL A 51 -3.89 -7.95 6.05
CA VAL A 51 -3.34 -6.78 5.34
C VAL A 51 -4.37 -6.27 4.33
N ARG A 52 -4.64 -4.98 4.35
CA ARG A 52 -5.44 -4.25 3.36
C ARG A 52 -4.49 -3.46 2.47
N LEU A 53 -4.55 -3.71 1.18
CA LEU A 53 -3.75 -3.01 0.19
C LEU A 53 -4.18 -1.54 0.12
N THR A 54 -3.23 -0.61 0.35
CA THR A 54 -3.52 0.83 0.38
C THR A 54 -3.70 1.42 -1.02
N GLY A 55 -4.47 2.50 -1.10
CA GLY A 55 -4.65 3.27 -2.33
C GLY A 55 -5.59 2.65 -3.35
N ILE A 56 -6.07 1.44 -3.14
CA ILE A 56 -6.98 0.74 -4.06
C ILE A 56 -8.26 0.28 -3.38
N ASP A 57 -9.30 0.00 -4.16
CA ASP A 57 -10.54 -0.66 -3.71
C ASP A 57 -10.98 -1.62 -4.81
N ALA A 58 -10.92 -2.92 -4.54
CA ALA A 58 -11.29 -3.96 -5.49
C ALA A 58 -12.78 -4.28 -5.39
N PRO A 59 -13.41 -4.77 -6.48
CA PRO A 59 -14.78 -5.26 -6.43
C PRO A 59 -14.97 -6.32 -5.35
N GLU A 60 -16.12 -6.26 -4.67
CA GLU A 60 -16.51 -7.28 -3.68
C GLU A 60 -16.67 -8.65 -4.35
N LYS A 61 -16.48 -9.75 -3.63
CA LYS A 61 -16.57 -11.11 -4.21
C LYS A 61 -17.87 -11.39 -4.97
N ASN A 62 -18.96 -10.81 -4.51
CA ASN A 62 -20.30 -10.93 -5.12
C ASN A 62 -20.65 -9.79 -6.08
N GLN A 63 -19.66 -9.00 -6.45
CA GLN A 63 -19.74 -7.95 -7.46
C GLN A 63 -19.12 -8.47 -8.78
N PRO A 64 -19.58 -8.01 -9.95
CA PRO A 64 -18.86 -8.26 -11.20
C PRO A 64 -17.37 -7.99 -11.06
N TYR A 65 -16.52 -8.84 -11.64
CA TYR A 65 -15.05 -8.85 -11.53
C TYR A 65 -14.46 -9.11 -10.13
N GLY A 66 -15.28 -9.26 -9.06
CA GLY A 66 -14.76 -9.49 -7.71
C GLY A 66 -14.02 -10.83 -7.56
N LEU A 67 -14.56 -11.92 -8.14
CA LEU A 67 -13.88 -13.20 -8.17
C LEU A 67 -12.63 -13.16 -9.06
N ALA A 68 -12.68 -12.49 -10.22
CA ALA A 68 -11.54 -12.33 -11.10
C ALA A 68 -10.40 -11.55 -10.43
N ALA A 69 -10.69 -10.44 -9.73
CA ALA A 69 -9.72 -9.69 -8.96
C ALA A 69 -9.08 -10.53 -7.85
N THR A 70 -9.89 -11.34 -7.13
CA THR A 70 -9.40 -12.26 -6.10
C THR A 70 -8.51 -13.33 -6.69
N TYR A 71 -8.91 -13.94 -7.79
CA TYR A 71 -8.16 -14.98 -8.46
C TYR A 71 -6.80 -14.46 -8.97
N LYS A 72 -6.79 -13.33 -9.66
CA LYS A 72 -5.56 -12.72 -10.18
C LYS A 72 -4.59 -12.31 -9.08
N LEU A 73 -5.08 -11.77 -7.97
CA LEU A 73 -4.22 -11.48 -6.82
C LEU A 73 -3.67 -12.78 -6.19
N THR A 74 -4.47 -13.87 -6.19
CA THR A 74 -4.04 -15.18 -5.67
C THR A 74 -2.92 -15.77 -6.53
N GLU A 75 -3.04 -15.76 -7.86
CA GLU A 75 -2.00 -16.23 -8.77
C GLU A 75 -0.64 -15.57 -8.50
N ILE A 76 -0.67 -14.26 -8.21
CA ILE A 76 0.55 -13.47 -8.00
C ILE A 76 1.16 -13.74 -6.61
N LEU A 77 0.33 -13.80 -5.56
CA LEU A 77 0.80 -13.65 -4.19
C LEU A 77 0.80 -14.92 -3.35
N ILE A 78 0.00 -15.95 -3.68
CA ILE A 78 -0.12 -17.13 -2.83
C ILE A 78 1.25 -17.79 -2.57
N ASN A 79 1.55 -18.06 -1.32
CA ASN A 79 2.81 -18.65 -0.86
C ASN A 79 4.09 -17.83 -1.13
N LYS A 80 3.99 -16.61 -1.66
CA LYS A 80 5.13 -15.73 -1.90
C LYS A 80 5.55 -15.00 -0.62
N LEU A 81 6.87 -14.76 -0.51
CA LEU A 81 7.44 -13.85 0.47
C LEU A 81 7.38 -12.43 -0.12
N VAL A 82 6.72 -11.52 0.57
CA VAL A 82 6.49 -10.14 0.11
C VAL A 82 7.04 -9.14 1.11
N LEU A 83 7.43 -7.95 0.62
CA LEU A 83 7.75 -6.80 1.47
C LEU A 83 6.48 -5.97 1.65
N LEU A 84 6.11 -5.74 2.91
CA LEU A 84 4.99 -4.89 3.30
C LEU A 84 5.52 -3.51 3.68
N LYS A 85 5.14 -2.49 2.90
CA LYS A 85 5.46 -1.08 3.19
C LYS A 85 4.26 -0.43 3.86
N SER A 86 4.40 -0.10 5.14
CA SER A 86 3.35 0.55 5.93
C SER A 86 3.87 1.84 6.56
N LYS A 87 2.99 2.80 6.79
CA LYS A 87 3.36 4.02 7.54
C LYS A 87 3.26 3.75 9.04
N PRO A 88 4.23 4.18 9.85
CA PRO A 88 4.09 4.20 11.30
C PRO A 88 2.91 5.07 11.72
N ASN A 89 2.24 4.70 12.81
CA ASN A 89 1.14 5.48 13.36
C ASN A 89 1.04 5.31 14.88
N ASN A 90 0.98 6.43 15.63
CA ASN A 90 0.80 6.47 17.07
C ASN A 90 1.76 5.52 17.82
N GLY A 91 3.05 5.61 17.56
CA GLY A 91 4.10 4.78 18.20
C GLY A 91 4.12 3.31 17.74
N LYS A 92 3.20 2.89 16.86
CA LYS A 92 3.22 1.56 16.25
C LYS A 92 4.01 1.59 14.95
N PRO A 93 4.73 0.50 14.63
CA PRO A 93 5.54 0.44 13.42
C PRO A 93 4.70 0.41 12.11
N TYR A 94 3.40 0.18 12.17
CA TYR A 94 2.49 0.16 11.02
C TYR A 94 1.12 0.75 11.38
N THR A 95 0.40 1.24 10.38
CA THR A 95 -0.97 1.73 10.52
C THR A 95 -1.96 0.57 10.52
N ILE A 96 -2.91 0.58 11.44
CA ILE A 96 -4.01 -0.39 11.53
C ILE A 96 -5.33 0.35 11.37
N ASP A 97 -6.24 -0.20 10.55
CA ASP A 97 -7.59 0.34 10.39
C ASP A 97 -8.55 -0.13 11.50
N ARG A 98 -9.79 0.41 11.48
CA ARG A 98 -10.84 0.05 12.45
C ARG A 98 -11.25 -1.43 12.41
N TYR A 99 -10.91 -2.15 11.33
CA TYR A 99 -11.17 -3.59 11.18
C TYR A 99 -9.97 -4.45 11.56
N LYS A 100 -8.99 -3.87 12.26
CA LYS A 100 -7.73 -4.50 12.71
C LYS A 100 -6.86 -5.02 11.56
N ARG A 101 -6.94 -4.40 10.37
CA ARG A 101 -6.10 -4.74 9.23
C ARG A 101 -4.90 -3.79 9.17
N VAL A 102 -3.72 -4.33 8.90
CA VAL A 102 -2.53 -3.52 8.57
C VAL A 102 -2.73 -2.89 7.20
N LEU A 103 -2.57 -1.57 7.12
CA LEU A 103 -2.62 -0.83 5.86
C LEU A 103 -1.23 -0.83 5.23
N ALA A 104 -1.06 -1.48 4.07
CA ALA A 104 0.25 -1.59 3.44
C ALA A 104 0.19 -1.57 1.91
N LYS A 105 1.31 -1.17 1.33
CA LYS A 105 1.68 -1.46 -0.04
C LYS A 105 2.43 -2.80 -0.04
N ILE A 106 2.09 -3.69 -0.96
CA ILE A 106 2.76 -4.98 -1.14
C ILE A 106 3.76 -4.86 -2.28
N ILE A 107 5.01 -5.20 -2.00
CA ILE A 107 6.07 -5.28 -3.00
C ILE A 107 6.49 -6.74 -3.16
N LEU A 108 6.46 -7.23 -4.39
CA LEU A 108 6.97 -8.55 -4.78
C LEU A 108 7.95 -8.38 -5.94
N ASP A 109 9.17 -8.86 -5.78
CA ASP A 109 10.24 -8.77 -6.79
C ASP A 109 10.42 -7.34 -7.33
N GLY A 110 10.40 -6.35 -6.42
CA GLY A 110 10.51 -4.91 -6.74
C GLY A 110 9.26 -4.26 -7.32
N LYS A 111 8.21 -5.02 -7.64
CA LYS A 111 6.96 -4.52 -8.24
C LYS A 111 5.92 -4.17 -7.20
N ASP A 112 5.25 -3.04 -7.39
CA ASP A 112 4.09 -2.61 -6.60
C ASP A 112 2.84 -3.40 -7.04
N ILE A 113 2.38 -4.32 -6.18
CA ILE A 113 1.24 -5.19 -6.48
C ILE A 113 -0.09 -4.42 -6.39
N ASN A 114 -0.17 -3.43 -5.50
CA ASN A 114 -1.36 -2.59 -5.41
C ASN A 114 -1.56 -1.81 -6.73
N LEU A 115 -0.50 -1.19 -7.25
CA LEU A 115 -0.51 -0.52 -8.56
C LEU A 115 -0.85 -1.50 -9.70
N SER A 116 -0.28 -2.71 -9.66
CA SER A 116 -0.55 -3.74 -10.66
C SER A 116 -2.04 -4.13 -10.74
N GLN A 117 -2.76 -4.14 -9.62
CA GLN A 117 -4.22 -4.37 -9.59
C GLN A 117 -4.98 -3.26 -10.32
N VAL A 118 -4.56 -2.00 -10.20
CA VAL A 118 -5.17 -0.87 -10.91
C VAL A 118 -4.85 -0.92 -12.40
N LEU A 119 -3.56 -1.11 -12.75
CA LEU A 119 -3.10 -1.19 -14.15
C LEU A 119 -3.83 -2.27 -14.97
N ARG A 120 -4.19 -3.38 -14.32
CA ARG A 120 -4.88 -4.51 -14.96
C ARG A 120 -6.40 -4.42 -14.90
N GLY A 121 -6.95 -3.33 -14.35
CA GLY A 121 -8.40 -3.16 -14.18
C GLY A 121 -9.03 -4.12 -13.16
N TYR A 122 -8.30 -4.59 -12.15
CA TYR A 122 -8.84 -5.42 -11.06
C TYR A 122 -9.13 -4.64 -9.79
N ALA A 123 -8.80 -3.34 -9.74
CA ALA A 123 -9.14 -2.45 -8.64
C ALA A 123 -9.28 -1.01 -9.13
N TRP A 124 -10.07 -0.24 -8.42
CA TRP A 124 -10.16 1.21 -8.55
C TRP A 124 -9.01 1.87 -7.78
N HIS A 125 -8.49 3.01 -8.26
CA HIS A 125 -7.71 3.93 -7.45
C HIS A 125 -8.63 4.59 -6.41
N PHE A 126 -8.44 4.28 -5.12
CA PHE A 126 -9.32 4.74 -4.05
C PHE A 126 -8.96 6.14 -3.54
N LYS A 127 -9.31 7.17 -4.31
CA LYS A 127 -8.95 8.58 -4.10
C LYS A 127 -9.39 9.14 -2.75
N ARG A 128 -10.44 8.59 -2.12
CA ARG A 128 -10.91 9.03 -0.80
C ARG A 128 -9.82 8.95 0.28
N TYR A 129 -8.93 7.97 0.17
CA TYR A 129 -7.81 7.76 1.11
C TYR A 129 -6.44 8.04 0.50
N GLN A 130 -6.37 8.79 -0.60
CA GLN A 130 -5.12 9.10 -1.29
C GLN A 130 -4.08 9.83 -0.42
N LYS A 131 -4.50 10.49 0.69
CA LYS A 131 -3.56 11.07 1.68
C LYS A 131 -2.65 10.03 2.34
N GLN A 132 -3.02 8.74 2.32
CA GLN A 132 -2.19 7.65 2.79
C GLN A 132 -1.06 7.29 1.81
N GLN A 133 -1.16 7.70 0.56
CA GLN A 133 -0.14 7.49 -0.48
C GLN A 133 0.87 8.65 -0.51
N SER A 134 2.06 8.41 -1.08
CA SER A 134 2.99 9.47 -1.46
C SER A 134 2.41 10.30 -2.62
N PRO A 135 2.87 11.55 -2.86
CA PRO A 135 2.45 12.31 -4.03
C PRO A 135 2.70 11.54 -5.33
N SER A 136 3.88 10.93 -5.50
CA SER A 136 4.21 10.12 -6.68
C SER A 136 3.29 8.90 -6.86
N ASP A 137 2.94 8.20 -5.77
CA ASP A 137 2.01 7.08 -5.87
C ASP A 137 0.61 7.53 -6.30
N ARG A 138 0.14 8.70 -5.84
CA ARG A 138 -1.18 9.22 -6.24
C ARG A 138 -1.26 9.46 -7.74
N GLU A 139 -0.19 10.02 -8.30
CA GLU A 139 -0.07 10.27 -9.73
C GLU A 139 -0.05 8.95 -10.50
N LEU A 140 0.89 8.05 -10.18
CA LEU A 140 1.03 6.74 -10.82
C LEU A 140 -0.27 5.92 -10.81
N TYR A 141 -0.98 5.87 -9.65
CA TYR A 141 -2.23 5.11 -9.56
C TYR A 141 -3.37 5.79 -10.32
N SER A 142 -3.36 7.13 -10.40
CA SER A 142 -4.35 7.87 -11.19
C SER A 142 -4.17 7.64 -12.68
N GLU A 143 -2.92 7.70 -13.17
CA GLU A 143 -2.56 7.39 -14.56
C GLU A 143 -2.89 5.93 -14.91
N ALA A 144 -2.51 4.99 -14.03
CA ALA A 144 -2.83 3.58 -14.19
C ALA A 144 -4.34 3.30 -14.34
N GLU A 145 -5.18 4.01 -13.56
CA GLU A 145 -6.63 3.90 -13.69
C GLU A 145 -7.14 4.48 -15.02
N ILE A 146 -6.56 5.60 -15.47
CA ILE A 146 -6.92 6.22 -16.77
C ILE A 146 -6.56 5.27 -17.91
N ASP A 147 -5.35 4.69 -17.88
CA ASP A 147 -4.89 3.77 -18.92
C ASP A 147 -5.71 2.47 -18.94
N ALA A 148 -6.02 1.92 -17.77
CA ALA A 148 -6.87 0.74 -17.68
C ALA A 148 -8.26 0.98 -18.26
N LYS A 149 -8.87 2.16 -17.99
CA LYS A 149 -10.15 2.59 -18.57
C LYS A 149 -10.09 2.76 -20.09
N LYS A 150 -9.05 3.45 -20.58
CA LYS A 150 -8.86 3.71 -22.00
C LYS A 150 -8.73 2.43 -22.82
N ASN A 151 -8.09 1.40 -22.22
CA ASN A 151 -7.87 0.10 -22.86
C ASN A 151 -8.92 -0.94 -22.48
N GLU A 152 -10.00 -0.56 -21.80
CA GLU A 152 -11.12 -1.43 -21.40
C GLU A 152 -10.67 -2.69 -20.64
N LEU A 153 -9.65 -2.56 -19.75
CA LEU A 153 -9.06 -3.71 -19.05
C LEU A 153 -9.88 -4.13 -17.84
N GLY A 154 -10.09 -5.44 -17.69
CA GLY A 154 -10.74 -6.05 -16.55
C GLY A 154 -12.12 -5.47 -16.26
N LEU A 155 -12.38 -4.89 -15.09
CA LEU A 155 -13.67 -4.30 -14.71
C LEU A 155 -14.12 -3.16 -15.64
N TRP A 156 -13.19 -2.58 -16.43
CA TRP A 156 -13.48 -1.50 -17.37
C TRP A 156 -14.04 -1.99 -18.72
N GLU A 157 -14.08 -3.32 -18.96
CA GLU A 157 -14.85 -3.91 -20.06
C GLU A 157 -16.37 -3.68 -19.89
N GLU A 158 -16.83 -3.46 -18.64
CA GLU A 158 -18.21 -3.12 -18.38
C GLU A 158 -18.50 -1.67 -18.78
N LYS A 159 -19.59 -1.47 -19.51
CA LYS A 159 -20.04 -0.14 -19.94
C LYS A 159 -20.26 0.84 -18.78
N ASN A 160 -20.73 0.34 -17.63
CA ASN A 160 -21.02 1.14 -16.44
C ASN A 160 -20.55 0.41 -15.16
N PRO A 161 -19.26 0.27 -14.92
CA PRO A 161 -18.78 -0.45 -13.75
C PRO A 161 -19.14 0.30 -12.46
N ILE A 162 -19.68 -0.45 -11.49
CA ILE A 162 -20.07 0.10 -10.20
C ILE A 162 -18.85 0.08 -9.27
N ALA A 163 -18.51 1.23 -8.68
CA ALA A 163 -17.41 1.29 -7.72
C ALA A 163 -17.73 0.51 -6.43
N PRO A 164 -16.76 -0.20 -5.80
CA PRO A 164 -17.01 -1.05 -4.64
C PRO A 164 -17.67 -0.31 -3.47
N TRP A 165 -17.28 0.94 -3.22
CA TRP A 165 -17.90 1.77 -2.17
C TRP A 165 -19.36 2.15 -2.46
N LYS A 166 -19.80 2.19 -3.73
CA LYS A 166 -21.21 2.34 -4.12
C LYS A 166 -21.94 1.01 -3.95
N TRP A 167 -21.34 -0.10 -4.41
CA TRP A 167 -21.89 -1.45 -4.28
C TRP A 167 -22.22 -1.79 -2.83
N ARG A 168 -21.29 -1.53 -1.89
CA ARG A 168 -21.53 -1.74 -0.44
C ARG A 168 -22.71 -0.94 0.13
N LYS A 169 -23.06 0.22 -0.48
CA LYS A 169 -24.22 1.03 -0.04
C LYS A 169 -25.54 0.50 -0.59
N MET A 170 -25.53 -0.12 -1.77
CA MET A 170 -26.75 -0.67 -2.41
C MET A 170 -27.22 -1.96 -1.73
N LYS A 171 -26.36 -2.61 -0.95
CA LYS A 171 -26.65 -3.88 -0.26
C LYS A 171 -26.90 -3.73 1.25
N LYS A 172 -26.98 -2.51 1.73
CA LYS A 172 -27.44 -2.18 3.08
C LYS A 172 -28.91 -1.83 3.09
#